data_635b82d9b40a2210fe343449723dc58a
#
_entry.id   635b82d9b40a2210fe343449723dc58a
#
_cell.length_a   1.000
_cell.length_b   1.000
_cell.length_c   1.000
_cell.angle_alpha   90.00
_cell.angle_beta   90.00
_cell.angle_gamma   90.00
#
_symmetry.space_group_name_H-M   'P 1'
#
loop_
_entity.id
_entity.type
_entity.pdbx_description
1 polymer ?
#
loop_
_entity_poly.entity_id
_entity_poly.type
_entity_poly.pdbx_seq_one_letter_code
_entity_poly.pdbx_strand_id
1 'polypeptide(L)'
;MAYISVADAAKKWNLSERSVRNYCAIGKIPNAVLAGKAWQIPEDAEKPKRTNAKIENALLSVLREEKKKQRKGGIYHKIQVDLTYNSNHIEGSRLTHDQTRYIFETNTIGFESGAVNVDDVVETANHFRCIDMVIDNAMYPLSETLIKRLHLTLKNGTSDSRKDWFAVGEYKRVPNEVGGRDTTAPEKVEAEISELLSAYNTVPKHTLEQIIAFHHDFECIHP
;
A
#
# COMPACT_ATOMS: atom_id res chain seq x y z
N MET A 1 -11.26 15.56 -18.53
CA MET A 1 -10.27 14.69 -19.19
C MET A 1 -11.00 13.61 -19.96
N ALA A 2 -10.55 13.29 -21.17
CA ALA A 2 -11.09 12.16 -21.92
C ALA A 2 -10.37 10.88 -21.47
N TYR A 3 -11.11 9.78 -21.41
CA TYR A 3 -10.57 8.48 -20.99
C TYR A 3 -10.76 7.44 -22.10
N ILE A 4 -9.80 6.53 -22.23
CA ILE A 4 -9.84 5.40 -23.16
C ILE A 4 -9.88 4.09 -22.40
N SER A 5 -10.32 3.02 -23.07
CA SER A 5 -10.36 1.68 -22.51
C SER A 5 -8.95 1.05 -22.44
N VAL A 6 -8.83 -0.03 -21.63
CA VAL A 6 -7.62 -0.86 -21.62
C VAL A 6 -7.27 -1.40 -23.00
N ALA A 7 -8.27 -1.79 -23.81
CA ALA A 7 -8.07 -2.30 -25.15
C ALA A 7 -7.52 -1.24 -26.10
N ASP A 8 -8.02 -0.01 -26.02
CA ASP A 8 -7.53 1.10 -26.84
C ASP A 8 -6.12 1.53 -26.47
N ALA A 9 -5.83 1.61 -25.16
CA ALA A 9 -4.49 1.87 -24.65
C ALA A 9 -3.50 0.76 -25.06
N ALA A 10 -3.93 -0.50 -25.02
CA ALA A 10 -3.12 -1.63 -25.47
C ALA A 10 -2.75 -1.52 -26.96
N LYS A 11 -3.70 -1.16 -27.81
CA LYS A 11 -3.48 -0.88 -29.24
C LYS A 11 -2.55 0.32 -29.42
N LYS A 12 -2.85 1.45 -28.76
CA LYS A 12 -2.07 2.69 -28.85
C LYS A 12 -0.60 2.48 -28.50
N TRP A 13 -0.31 1.65 -27.49
CA TRP A 13 1.05 1.42 -26.97
C TRP A 13 1.73 0.17 -27.50
N ASN A 14 1.05 -0.63 -28.33
CA ASN A 14 1.50 -1.95 -28.78
C ASN A 14 1.91 -2.85 -27.60
N LEU A 15 0.96 -3.06 -26.70
CA LEU A 15 1.08 -3.88 -25.49
C LEU A 15 -0.10 -4.87 -25.41
N SER A 16 0.04 -5.93 -24.60
CA SER A 16 -1.11 -6.75 -24.24
C SER A 16 -2.01 -6.01 -23.24
N GLU A 17 -3.32 -6.26 -23.31
CA GLU A 17 -4.27 -5.72 -22.31
C GLU A 17 -3.90 -6.12 -20.87
N ARG A 18 -3.36 -7.33 -20.68
CA ARG A 18 -2.85 -7.78 -19.40
C ARG A 18 -1.75 -6.86 -18.87
N SER A 19 -0.81 -6.45 -19.74
CA SER A 19 0.26 -5.53 -19.37
C SER A 19 -0.29 -4.15 -18.99
N VAL A 20 -1.28 -3.66 -19.74
CA VAL A 20 -1.93 -2.37 -19.44
C VAL A 20 -2.67 -2.42 -18.10
N ARG A 21 -3.47 -3.46 -17.85
CA ARG A 21 -4.13 -3.66 -16.54
C ARG A 21 -3.13 -3.73 -15.39
N ASN A 22 -2.01 -4.42 -15.62
CA ASN A 22 -0.97 -4.49 -14.61
C ASN A 22 -0.34 -3.10 -14.35
N TYR A 23 -0.09 -2.31 -15.38
CA TYR A 23 0.43 -0.95 -15.21
C TYR A 23 -0.55 -0.02 -14.49
N CYS A 24 -1.86 -0.14 -14.74
CA CYS A 24 -2.87 0.56 -13.95
C CYS A 24 -2.86 0.10 -12.49
N ALA A 25 -2.86 -1.22 -12.26
CA ALA A 25 -2.92 -1.81 -10.93
C ALA A 25 -1.73 -1.44 -10.03
N ILE A 26 -0.55 -1.19 -10.61
CA ILE A 26 0.67 -0.78 -9.90
C ILE A 26 0.91 0.74 -9.98
N GLY A 27 -0.08 1.53 -10.44
CA GLY A 27 0.00 2.99 -10.48
C GLY A 27 0.99 3.57 -11.50
N LYS A 28 1.45 2.78 -12.47
CA LYS A 28 2.38 3.26 -13.52
C LYS A 28 1.74 4.17 -14.55
N ILE A 29 0.45 4.25 -14.58
CA ILE A 29 -0.31 5.15 -15.46
C ILE A 29 -0.96 6.19 -14.55
N PRO A 30 -0.44 7.41 -14.51
CA PRO A 30 -1.01 8.48 -13.70
C PRO A 30 -2.50 8.69 -14.05
N ASN A 31 -3.31 8.97 -13.05
CA ASN A 31 -4.75 9.25 -13.20
C ASN A 31 -5.57 8.12 -13.88
N ALA A 32 -5.05 6.89 -13.94
CA ALA A 32 -5.87 5.75 -14.31
C ALA A 32 -6.84 5.40 -13.18
N VAL A 33 -8.14 5.29 -13.49
CA VAL A 33 -9.20 5.08 -12.50
C VAL A 33 -9.85 3.72 -12.73
N LEU A 34 -10.13 2.99 -11.66
CA LEU A 34 -10.93 1.76 -11.73
C LEU A 34 -12.41 2.10 -11.58
N ALA A 35 -13.14 2.13 -12.70
CA ALA A 35 -14.59 2.34 -12.73
C ALA A 35 -15.32 0.98 -12.76
N GLY A 36 -15.85 0.57 -11.62
CA GLY A 36 -16.42 -0.78 -11.44
C GLY A 36 -15.37 -1.88 -11.62
N LYS A 37 -15.47 -2.67 -12.69
CA LYS A 37 -14.53 -3.74 -13.03
C LYS A 37 -13.56 -3.39 -14.18
N ALA A 38 -13.62 -2.18 -14.70
CA ALA A 38 -12.87 -1.76 -15.86
C ALA A 38 -11.95 -0.57 -15.52
N TRP A 39 -10.69 -0.63 -15.96
CA TRP A 39 -9.78 0.51 -15.90
C TRP A 39 -10.10 1.52 -16.99
N GLN A 40 -10.14 2.78 -16.59
CA GLN A 40 -10.21 3.94 -17.47
C GLN A 40 -8.85 4.65 -17.43
N ILE A 41 -8.29 4.93 -18.61
CA ILE A 41 -6.95 5.46 -18.79
C ILE A 41 -7.07 6.82 -19.44
N PRO A 42 -6.44 7.89 -18.91
CA PRO A 42 -6.44 9.18 -19.59
C PRO A 42 -5.98 9.05 -21.04
N GLU A 43 -6.68 9.69 -21.96
CA GLU A 43 -6.35 9.61 -23.38
C GLU A 43 -4.98 10.19 -23.72
N ASP A 44 -4.55 11.20 -22.96
CA ASP A 44 -3.24 11.84 -23.04
C ASP A 44 -2.12 11.06 -22.32
N ALA A 45 -2.45 9.96 -21.63
CA ALA A 45 -1.44 9.15 -20.95
C ALA A 45 -0.38 8.63 -21.93
N GLU A 46 0.87 8.69 -21.50
CA GLU A 46 2.00 8.13 -22.23
C GLU A 46 2.18 6.66 -21.93
N LYS A 47 2.80 5.94 -22.90
CA LYS A 47 3.20 4.55 -22.69
C LYS A 47 4.18 4.46 -21.51
N PRO A 48 3.88 3.69 -20.46
CA PRO A 48 4.80 3.53 -19.35
C PRO A 48 6.15 2.99 -19.80
N LYS A 49 7.22 3.68 -19.44
CA LYS A 49 8.58 3.20 -19.74
C LYS A 49 8.84 1.88 -18.99
N ARG A 50 9.44 0.91 -19.66
CA ARG A 50 9.99 -0.26 -18.98
C ARG A 50 11.07 0.23 -18.03
N THR A 51 10.87 0.05 -16.75
CA THR A 51 11.96 0.25 -15.78
C THR A 51 13.02 -0.78 -16.13
N ASN A 52 14.18 -0.29 -16.61
CA ASN A 52 15.32 -1.18 -16.82
C ASN A 52 15.72 -1.74 -15.46
N ALA A 53 15.58 -3.04 -15.29
CA ALA A 53 15.85 -3.79 -14.06
C ALA A 53 17.32 -3.77 -13.61
N LYS A 54 18.11 -2.77 -14.04
CA LYS A 54 19.58 -2.78 -13.90
C LYS A 54 20.15 -2.17 -12.62
N ILE A 55 19.31 -1.59 -11.72
CA ILE A 55 19.78 -1.13 -10.42
C ILE A 55 18.74 -1.50 -9.37
N GLU A 56 18.50 -2.78 -9.20
CA GLU A 56 17.79 -3.25 -8.03
C GLU A 56 18.73 -3.07 -6.82
N ASN A 57 18.23 -2.43 -5.76
CA ASN A 57 18.96 -2.33 -4.51
C ASN A 57 19.24 -3.76 -4.00
N ALA A 58 20.48 -4.02 -3.54
CA ALA A 58 20.89 -5.32 -3.04
C ALA A 58 19.95 -5.86 -1.94
N LEU A 59 19.43 -4.97 -1.07
CA LEU A 59 18.44 -5.33 -0.05
C LEU A 59 17.13 -5.80 -0.69
N LEU A 60 16.62 -5.10 -1.71
CA LEU A 60 15.38 -5.48 -2.38
C LEU A 60 15.51 -6.84 -3.09
N SER A 61 16.65 -7.11 -3.72
CA SER A 61 16.96 -8.42 -4.31
C SER A 61 16.92 -9.54 -3.28
N VAL A 62 17.52 -9.32 -2.11
CA VAL A 62 17.51 -10.30 -1.00
C VAL A 62 16.09 -10.52 -0.49
N LEU A 63 15.31 -9.44 -0.26
CA LEU A 63 13.93 -9.54 0.20
C LEU A 63 13.06 -10.34 -0.77
N ARG A 64 13.19 -10.10 -2.07
CA ARG A 64 12.45 -10.83 -3.11
C ARG A 64 12.85 -12.29 -3.21
N GLU A 65 14.14 -12.57 -3.08
CA GLU A 65 14.64 -13.95 -3.09
C GLU A 65 14.15 -14.73 -1.87
N GLU A 66 14.27 -14.16 -0.66
CA GLU A 66 13.81 -14.80 0.57
C GLU A 66 12.29 -14.96 0.61
N LYS A 67 11.52 -13.95 0.13
CA LYS A 67 10.07 -14.05 -0.07
C LYS A 67 9.72 -15.24 -0.98
N LYS A 68 10.38 -15.34 -2.15
CA LYS A 68 10.13 -16.43 -3.10
C LYS A 68 10.46 -17.81 -2.51
N LYS A 69 11.50 -17.90 -1.69
CA LYS A 69 11.95 -19.15 -1.06
C LYS A 69 11.24 -19.45 0.26
N GLN A 70 10.41 -18.54 0.77
CA GLN A 70 9.77 -18.62 2.09
C GLN A 70 10.81 -18.92 3.19
N ARG A 71 11.95 -18.19 3.12
CA ARG A 71 13.10 -18.45 4.00
C ARG A 71 12.82 -18.01 5.43
N LYS A 72 12.86 -18.94 6.37
CA LYS A 72 12.75 -18.64 7.80
C LYS A 72 14.08 -18.06 8.35
N GLY A 73 13.96 -17.11 9.28
CA GLY A 73 15.11 -16.50 9.96
C GLY A 73 15.93 -15.52 9.11
N GLY A 74 15.53 -15.23 7.87
CA GLY A 74 16.13 -14.22 7.02
C GLY A 74 15.62 -12.80 7.32
N ILE A 75 16.15 -11.82 6.58
CA ILE A 75 15.72 -10.41 6.74
C ILE A 75 14.26 -10.18 6.34
N TYR A 76 13.79 -10.88 5.30
CA TYR A 76 12.37 -10.85 4.91
C TYR A 76 11.47 -11.34 6.05
N HIS A 77 11.79 -12.49 6.63
CA HIS A 77 11.05 -13.05 7.76
C HIS A 77 11.03 -12.09 8.96
N LYS A 78 12.19 -11.51 9.28
CA LYS A 78 12.31 -10.54 10.37
C LYS A 78 11.47 -9.27 10.11
N ILE A 79 11.52 -8.72 8.90
CA ILE A 79 10.71 -7.56 8.54
C ILE A 79 9.22 -7.90 8.64
N GLN A 80 8.78 -9.06 8.14
CA GLN A 80 7.39 -9.48 8.24
C GLN A 80 6.91 -9.53 9.68
N VAL A 81 7.67 -10.13 10.58
CA VAL A 81 7.26 -10.30 11.98
C VAL A 81 7.41 -9.00 12.78
N ASP A 82 8.61 -8.41 12.76
CA ASP A 82 8.93 -7.28 13.65
C ASP A 82 8.19 -6.00 13.22
N LEU A 83 8.15 -5.70 11.91
CA LEU A 83 7.44 -4.50 11.44
C LEU A 83 5.93 -4.63 11.66
N THR A 84 5.35 -5.80 11.37
CA THR A 84 3.92 -6.03 11.60
C THR A 84 3.57 -5.91 13.07
N TYR A 85 4.35 -6.54 13.95
CA TYR A 85 4.13 -6.43 15.40
C TYR A 85 4.19 -4.97 15.87
N ASN A 86 5.25 -4.26 15.52
CA ASN A 86 5.45 -2.89 15.99
C ASN A 86 4.38 -1.94 15.44
N SER A 87 4.06 -2.02 14.14
CA SER A 87 3.05 -1.17 13.53
C SER A 87 1.67 -1.41 14.15
N ASN A 88 1.25 -2.65 14.25
CA ASN A 88 -0.07 -2.97 14.82
C ASN A 88 -0.14 -2.64 16.32
N HIS A 89 0.97 -2.77 17.05
CA HIS A 89 1.01 -2.42 18.47
C HIS A 89 0.86 -0.91 18.72
N ILE A 90 1.43 -0.06 17.85
CA ILE A 90 1.22 1.39 17.85
C ILE A 90 -0.26 1.72 17.64
N GLU A 91 -0.94 0.98 16.77
CA GLU A 91 -2.38 1.12 16.48
C GLU A 91 -3.29 0.47 17.53
N GLY A 92 -2.73 -0.07 18.61
CA GLY A 92 -3.48 -0.59 19.75
C GLY A 92 -3.76 -2.09 19.73
N SER A 93 -3.22 -2.84 18.79
CA SER A 93 -3.29 -4.31 18.80
C SER A 93 -2.67 -4.89 20.07
N ARG A 94 -3.33 -5.90 20.62
CA ARG A 94 -2.90 -6.61 21.82
C ARG A 94 -2.20 -7.94 21.55
N LEU A 95 -1.99 -8.27 20.29
CA LEU A 95 -1.22 -9.47 19.94
C LEU A 95 0.22 -9.34 20.42
N THR A 96 0.75 -10.43 20.96
CA THR A 96 2.16 -10.51 21.33
C THR A 96 3.04 -10.70 20.09
N HIS A 97 4.32 -10.43 20.22
CA HIS A 97 5.28 -10.69 19.15
C HIS A 97 5.29 -12.16 18.72
N ASP A 98 5.18 -13.10 19.68
CA ASP A 98 5.10 -14.53 19.39
C ASP A 98 3.80 -14.91 18.67
N GLN A 99 2.67 -14.33 19.03
CA GLN A 99 1.41 -14.54 18.31
C GLN A 99 1.50 -14.03 16.87
N THR A 100 2.09 -12.84 16.66
CA THR A 100 2.35 -12.30 15.32
C THR A 100 3.24 -13.25 14.51
N ARG A 101 4.29 -13.77 15.11
CA ARG A 101 5.18 -14.76 14.49
C ARG A 101 4.46 -16.06 14.14
N TYR A 102 3.63 -16.60 15.05
CA TYR A 102 2.85 -17.81 14.77
C TYR A 102 1.87 -17.62 13.62
N ILE A 103 1.18 -16.47 13.56
CA ILE A 103 0.29 -16.16 12.44
C ILE A 103 1.08 -16.17 11.13
N PHE A 104 2.26 -15.54 11.10
CA PHE A 104 3.09 -15.51 9.89
C PHE A 104 3.62 -16.89 9.48
N GLU A 105 4.18 -17.64 10.43
CA GLU A 105 4.88 -18.89 10.13
C GLU A 105 3.96 -20.08 9.88
N THR A 106 2.78 -20.10 10.53
CA THR A 106 1.95 -21.31 10.61
C THR A 106 0.48 -21.05 10.28
N ASN A 107 0.09 -19.80 10.08
CA ASN A 107 -1.31 -19.36 9.94
C ASN A 107 -2.19 -19.85 11.12
N THR A 108 -1.61 -19.89 12.31
CA THR A 108 -2.30 -20.24 13.56
C THR A 108 -2.06 -19.18 14.62
N ILE A 109 -2.88 -19.18 15.65
CA ILE A 109 -2.70 -18.32 16.82
C ILE A 109 -2.74 -19.17 18.08
N GLY A 110 -1.75 -19.00 18.94
CA GLY A 110 -1.70 -19.61 20.26
C GLY A 110 -2.41 -18.76 21.30
N PHE A 111 -3.21 -19.39 22.14
CA PHE A 111 -3.86 -18.75 23.28
C PHE A 111 -3.26 -19.30 24.57
N GLU A 112 -2.73 -18.43 25.41
CA GLU A 112 -2.34 -18.82 26.77
C GLU A 112 -3.48 -18.56 27.75
N SER A 113 -4.21 -17.43 27.57
CA SER A 113 -5.42 -17.10 28.33
C SER A 113 -6.10 -15.85 27.74
N GLY A 114 -7.42 -15.72 27.93
CA GLY A 114 -8.19 -14.52 27.57
C GLY A 114 -8.74 -14.49 26.15
N ALA A 115 -9.40 -13.38 25.79
CA ALA A 115 -9.95 -13.15 24.48
C ALA A 115 -8.96 -12.41 23.59
N VAL A 116 -8.89 -12.80 22.31
CA VAL A 116 -8.15 -12.09 21.27
C VAL A 116 -9.15 -11.35 20.38
N ASN A 117 -8.85 -10.10 20.07
CA ASN A 117 -9.64 -9.35 19.12
C ASN A 117 -9.46 -9.93 17.72
N VAL A 118 -10.58 -10.26 17.08
CA VAL A 118 -10.54 -10.83 15.71
C VAL A 118 -9.97 -9.83 14.70
N ASP A 119 -10.26 -8.54 14.86
CA ASP A 119 -9.71 -7.51 13.97
C ASP A 119 -8.19 -7.45 14.06
N ASP A 120 -7.60 -7.59 15.27
CA ASP A 120 -6.13 -7.65 15.44
C ASP A 120 -5.52 -8.80 14.63
N VAL A 121 -6.17 -9.96 14.62
CA VAL A 121 -5.69 -11.14 13.85
C VAL A 121 -5.81 -10.90 12.34
N VAL A 122 -6.94 -10.37 11.91
CA VAL A 122 -7.21 -10.08 10.49
C VAL A 122 -6.24 -9.01 9.97
N GLU A 123 -6.08 -7.91 10.71
CA GLU A 123 -5.15 -6.85 10.33
C GLU A 123 -3.70 -7.33 10.31
N THR A 124 -3.29 -8.16 11.27
CA THR A 124 -1.95 -8.77 11.29
C THR A 124 -1.72 -9.61 10.02
N ALA A 125 -2.66 -10.48 9.67
CA ALA A 125 -2.55 -11.29 8.45
C ALA A 125 -2.56 -10.43 7.17
N ASN A 126 -3.33 -9.35 7.16
CA ASN A 126 -3.37 -8.40 6.05
C ASN A 126 -2.10 -7.55 5.96
N HIS A 127 -1.51 -7.18 7.09
CA HIS A 127 -0.27 -6.39 7.12
C HIS A 127 0.89 -7.13 6.45
N PHE A 128 1.00 -8.44 6.62
CA PHE A 128 1.99 -9.24 5.88
C PHE A 128 1.81 -9.11 4.36
N ARG A 129 0.56 -9.11 3.88
CA ARG A 129 0.25 -8.89 2.45
C ARG A 129 0.61 -7.48 2.00
N CYS A 130 0.42 -6.48 2.87
CA CYS A 130 0.82 -5.10 2.58
C CYS A 130 2.34 -4.98 2.43
N ILE A 131 3.13 -5.60 3.33
CA ILE A 131 4.60 -5.66 3.20
C ILE A 131 5.01 -6.32 1.88
N ASP A 132 4.36 -7.42 1.52
CA ASP A 132 4.59 -8.08 0.23
C ASP A 132 4.28 -7.18 -0.97
N MET A 133 3.19 -6.42 -0.91
CA MET A 133 2.84 -5.45 -1.95
C MET A 133 3.88 -4.33 -2.05
N VAL A 134 4.41 -3.84 -0.92
CA VAL A 134 5.48 -2.82 -0.90
C VAL A 134 6.74 -3.38 -1.57
N ILE A 135 7.18 -4.58 -1.20
CA ILE A 135 8.37 -5.23 -1.80
C ILE A 135 8.20 -5.40 -3.32
N ASP A 136 7.02 -5.85 -3.76
CA ASP A 136 6.74 -6.07 -5.19
C ASP A 136 6.70 -4.76 -5.98
N ASN A 137 6.26 -3.66 -5.35
CA ASN A 137 6.10 -2.36 -5.99
C ASN A 137 7.24 -1.38 -5.73
N ALA A 138 8.27 -1.74 -4.96
CA ALA A 138 9.36 -0.85 -4.51
C ALA A 138 10.16 -0.19 -5.65
N MET A 139 10.08 -0.69 -6.89
CA MET A 139 10.75 -0.11 -8.06
C MET A 139 9.89 0.87 -8.85
N TYR A 140 8.67 1.13 -8.40
CA TYR A 140 7.73 2.05 -9.04
C TYR A 140 7.53 3.30 -8.18
N PRO A 141 7.19 4.43 -8.79
CA PRO A 141 6.81 5.63 -8.05
C PRO A 141 5.65 5.34 -7.10
N LEU A 142 5.67 5.99 -5.94
CA LEU A 142 4.55 5.95 -5.02
C LEU A 142 3.32 6.59 -5.67
N SER A 143 2.15 5.98 -5.52
CA SER A 143 0.93 6.43 -6.17
C SER A 143 -0.28 6.30 -5.26
N GLU A 144 -1.29 7.16 -5.49
CA GLU A 144 -2.58 7.06 -4.80
C GLU A 144 -3.20 5.67 -4.92
N THR A 145 -3.12 5.06 -6.10
CA THR A 145 -3.62 3.70 -6.33
C THR A 145 -2.96 2.68 -5.41
N LEU A 146 -1.64 2.80 -5.18
CA LEU A 146 -0.94 1.90 -4.26
C LEU A 146 -1.35 2.15 -2.82
N ILE A 147 -1.46 3.42 -2.40
CA ILE A 147 -1.87 3.81 -1.05
C ILE A 147 -3.28 3.27 -0.76
N LYS A 148 -4.25 3.55 -1.63
CA LYS A 148 -5.62 3.06 -1.50
C LYS A 148 -5.70 1.53 -1.47
N ARG A 149 -4.88 0.84 -2.27
CA ARG A 149 -4.80 -0.63 -2.25
C ARG A 149 -4.18 -1.18 -0.96
N LEU A 150 -3.19 -0.51 -0.39
CA LEU A 150 -2.63 -0.89 0.91
C LEU A 150 -3.71 -0.76 1.99
N HIS A 151 -4.44 0.37 2.04
CA HIS A 151 -5.54 0.58 2.97
C HIS A 151 -6.65 -0.47 2.76
N LEU A 152 -7.07 -0.71 1.50
CA LEU A 152 -8.06 -1.74 1.19
C LEU A 152 -7.60 -3.13 1.67
N THR A 153 -6.33 -3.48 1.44
CA THR A 153 -5.79 -4.78 1.84
C THR A 153 -5.72 -4.89 3.35
N LEU A 154 -5.24 -3.85 4.04
CA LEU A 154 -5.05 -3.84 5.49
C LEU A 154 -6.38 -4.02 6.23
N LYS A 155 -7.39 -3.24 5.86
CA LYS A 155 -8.69 -3.19 6.55
C LYS A 155 -9.72 -4.19 6.02
N ASN A 156 -9.41 -4.95 4.97
CA ASN A 156 -10.34 -5.92 4.41
C ASN A 156 -10.70 -7.03 5.42
N GLY A 157 -11.98 -7.24 5.64
CA GLY A 157 -12.50 -8.27 6.55
C GLY A 157 -12.54 -7.87 8.03
N THR A 158 -12.09 -6.68 8.40
CA THR A 158 -12.22 -6.14 9.76
C THR A 158 -13.63 -5.62 10.03
N SER A 159 -13.93 -5.30 11.29
CA SER A 159 -15.19 -4.64 11.65
C SER A 159 -15.34 -3.27 10.99
N ASP A 160 -14.24 -2.55 10.77
CA ASP A 160 -14.22 -1.27 10.08
C ASP A 160 -14.67 -1.39 8.63
N SER A 161 -14.34 -2.49 7.95
CA SER A 161 -14.76 -2.71 6.56
C SER A 161 -16.27 -2.84 6.36
N ARG A 162 -17.04 -2.98 7.46
CA ARG A 162 -18.50 -3.04 7.46
C ARG A 162 -19.16 -1.70 7.75
N LYS A 163 -18.39 -0.66 8.03
CA LYS A 163 -18.88 0.67 8.33
C LYS A 163 -18.88 1.51 7.05
N ASP A 164 -20.07 1.92 6.60
CA ASP A 164 -20.24 2.69 5.34
C ASP A 164 -19.43 3.99 5.31
N TRP A 165 -19.22 4.62 6.47
CA TRP A 165 -18.50 5.89 6.57
C TRP A 165 -16.97 5.72 6.57
N PHE A 166 -16.45 4.51 6.88
CA PHE A 166 -15.00 4.28 6.98
C PHE A 166 -14.30 4.24 5.62
N ALA A 167 -15.02 3.97 4.54
CA ALA A 167 -14.56 4.07 3.15
C ALA A 167 -13.25 3.31 2.86
N VAL A 168 -13.18 2.02 3.24
CA VAL A 168 -11.97 1.19 3.07
C VAL A 168 -11.46 1.21 1.63
N GLY A 169 -10.20 1.60 1.46
CA GLY A 169 -9.56 1.74 0.16
C GLY A 169 -9.86 3.04 -0.58
N GLU A 170 -10.52 3.98 0.07
CA GLU A 170 -10.77 5.33 -0.39
C GLU A 170 -10.30 6.34 0.63
N TYR A 171 -10.29 7.61 0.28
CA TYR A 171 -10.01 8.68 1.22
C TYR A 171 -11.14 8.85 2.23
N LYS A 172 -10.80 9.36 3.41
CA LYS A 172 -11.77 9.63 4.48
C LYS A 172 -12.92 10.52 4.00
N ARG A 173 -14.11 10.25 4.53
CA ARG A 173 -15.32 11.02 4.23
C ARG A 173 -15.77 11.89 5.40
N VAL A 174 -15.17 11.69 6.56
CA VAL A 174 -15.46 12.44 7.78
C VAL A 174 -14.18 13.03 8.34
N PRO A 175 -14.23 14.21 8.97
CA PRO A 175 -13.08 14.78 9.68
C PRO A 175 -12.56 13.81 10.74
N ASN A 176 -11.26 13.81 10.96
CA ASN A 176 -10.61 13.05 12.01
C ASN A 176 -9.48 13.86 12.66
N GLU A 177 -9.06 13.39 13.82
CA GLU A 177 -7.97 13.99 14.60
C GLU A 177 -6.88 12.95 14.85
N VAL A 178 -5.64 13.41 14.92
CA VAL A 178 -4.49 12.60 15.33
C VAL A 178 -3.75 13.32 16.44
N GLY A 179 -3.61 12.67 17.59
CA GLY A 179 -2.95 13.26 18.75
C GLY A 179 -3.56 14.58 19.23
N GLY A 180 -4.90 14.76 19.09
CA GLY A 180 -5.61 15.98 19.47
C GLY A 180 -5.42 17.16 18.50
N ARG A 181 -4.97 16.88 17.28
CA ARG A 181 -4.85 17.86 16.19
C ARG A 181 -5.76 17.49 15.04
N ASP A 182 -6.48 18.46 14.51
CA ASP A 182 -7.25 18.31 13.29
C ASP A 182 -6.32 17.95 12.13
N THR A 183 -6.75 17.01 11.30
CA THR A 183 -6.08 16.66 10.06
C THR A 183 -6.73 17.38 8.88
N THR A 184 -6.19 17.21 7.67
CA THR A 184 -6.77 17.81 6.46
C THR A 184 -8.25 17.47 6.31
N ALA A 185 -9.08 18.47 6.01
CA ALA A 185 -10.51 18.29 5.78
C ALA A 185 -10.76 17.34 4.59
N PRO A 186 -11.78 16.45 4.65
CA PRO A 186 -12.00 15.40 3.66
C PRO A 186 -11.99 15.87 2.21
N GLU A 187 -12.60 17.03 1.93
CA GLU A 187 -12.70 17.61 0.58
C GLU A 187 -11.37 18.10 -0.01
N LYS A 188 -10.32 18.23 0.82
CA LYS A 188 -8.99 18.67 0.41
C LYS A 188 -7.99 17.52 0.27
N VAL A 189 -8.29 16.37 0.85
CA VAL A 189 -7.35 15.22 0.94
C VAL A 189 -6.82 14.80 -0.44
N GLU A 190 -7.69 14.66 -1.43
CA GLU A 190 -7.27 14.23 -2.77
C GLU A 190 -6.26 15.20 -3.40
N ALA A 191 -6.51 16.50 -3.29
CA ALA A 191 -5.63 17.52 -3.84
C ALA A 191 -4.27 17.54 -3.10
N GLU A 192 -4.27 17.49 -1.77
CA GLU A 192 -3.05 17.55 -0.97
C GLU A 192 -2.21 16.28 -1.12
N ILE A 193 -2.82 15.09 -1.21
CA ILE A 193 -2.10 13.84 -1.49
C ILE A 193 -1.51 13.86 -2.91
N SER A 194 -2.25 14.35 -3.90
CA SER A 194 -1.75 14.46 -5.27
C SER A 194 -0.53 15.38 -5.35
N GLU A 195 -0.56 16.52 -4.66
CA GLU A 195 0.56 17.45 -4.58
C GLU A 195 1.76 16.82 -3.86
N LEU A 196 1.54 16.21 -2.69
CA LEU A 196 2.58 15.54 -1.91
C LEU A 196 3.29 14.44 -2.72
N LEU A 197 2.53 13.58 -3.40
CA LEU A 197 3.08 12.53 -4.24
C LEU A 197 3.81 13.06 -5.47
N SER A 198 3.28 14.12 -6.08
CA SER A 198 3.93 14.76 -7.22
C SER A 198 5.29 15.32 -6.82
N ALA A 199 5.36 16.06 -5.72
CA ALA A 199 6.61 16.60 -5.19
C ALA A 199 7.60 15.48 -4.83
N TYR A 200 7.15 14.46 -4.11
CA TYR A 200 7.99 13.33 -3.71
C TYR A 200 8.57 12.59 -4.92
N ASN A 201 7.77 12.28 -5.92
CA ASN A 201 8.19 11.51 -7.09
C ASN A 201 9.12 12.27 -8.06
N THR A 202 9.31 13.59 -7.89
CA THR A 202 10.30 14.35 -8.69
C THR A 202 11.73 14.04 -8.29
N VAL A 203 11.96 13.56 -7.06
CA VAL A 203 13.28 13.27 -6.51
C VAL A 203 13.66 11.82 -6.81
N PRO A 204 14.70 11.55 -7.57
CA PRO A 204 15.06 10.18 -7.97
C PRO A 204 15.66 9.32 -6.85
N LYS A 205 16.16 9.96 -5.79
CA LYS A 205 16.72 9.29 -4.62
C LYS A 205 16.53 10.16 -3.38
N HIS A 206 15.79 9.65 -2.42
CA HIS A 206 15.48 10.37 -1.19
C HIS A 206 16.54 10.14 -0.10
N THR A 207 16.79 11.18 0.69
CA THR A 207 17.52 11.07 1.97
C THR A 207 16.55 10.59 3.05
N LEU A 208 17.10 10.19 4.21
CA LEU A 208 16.27 9.79 5.35
C LEU A 208 15.38 10.95 5.83
N GLU A 209 15.91 12.16 5.84
CA GLU A 209 15.17 13.37 6.25
C GLU A 209 13.98 13.63 5.32
N GLN A 210 14.15 13.44 4.02
CA GLN A 210 13.06 13.60 3.05
C GLN A 210 11.97 12.52 3.21
N ILE A 211 12.36 11.29 3.56
CA ILE A 211 11.42 10.22 3.86
C ILE A 211 10.62 10.55 5.14
N ILE A 212 11.30 11.03 6.18
CA ILE A 212 10.67 11.45 7.44
C ILE A 212 9.72 12.63 7.19
N ALA A 213 10.13 13.64 6.41
CA ALA A 213 9.29 14.78 6.08
C ALA A 213 8.03 14.33 5.31
N PHE A 214 8.19 13.47 4.30
CA PHE A 214 7.06 12.89 3.58
C PHE A 214 6.09 12.14 4.52
N HIS A 215 6.62 11.34 5.44
CA HIS A 215 5.79 10.61 6.40
C HIS A 215 5.02 11.57 7.31
N HIS A 216 5.69 12.61 7.84
CA HIS A 216 5.05 13.62 8.65
C HIS A 216 3.92 14.34 7.89
N ASP A 217 4.16 14.77 6.65
CA ASP A 217 3.15 15.48 5.86
C ASP A 217 1.97 14.56 5.52
N PHE A 218 2.25 13.27 5.24
CA PHE A 218 1.23 12.25 5.02
C PHE A 218 0.36 12.04 6.27
N GLU A 219 0.96 11.98 7.45
CA GLU A 219 0.25 11.86 8.73
C GLU A 219 -0.58 13.13 9.05
N CYS A 220 -0.11 14.31 8.65
CA CYS A 220 -0.89 15.56 8.80
C CYS A 220 -2.13 15.59 7.89
N ILE A 221 -2.02 15.04 6.69
CA ILE A 221 -3.16 14.87 5.79
C ILE A 221 -4.11 13.80 6.33
N HIS A 222 -3.58 12.67 6.75
CA HIS A 222 -4.28 11.50 7.27
C HIS A 222 -5.44 11.09 6.36
N PRO A 223 -5.12 10.61 5.15
CA PRO A 223 -6.07 10.40 4.06
C PRO A 223 -7.13 9.32 4.28
#